data_1b1d99130369b1d0f8636d43ae7f01da
#
_entry.id   1b1d99130369b1d0f8636d43ae7f01da
#
_cell.length_a   1.000
_cell.length_b   1.000
_cell.length_c   1.000
_cell.angle_alpha   90.00
_cell.angle_beta   90.00
_cell.angle_gamma   90.00
#
_symmetry.space_group_name_H-M   'P 1'
#
loop_
_entity.id
_entity.type
_entity.pdbx_description
1 polymer ?
#
loop_
_entity_poly.entity_id
_entity_poly.type
_entity_poly.pdbx_seq_one_letter_code
_entity_poly.pdbx_strand_id
1 'polypeptide(L)'
;MKKKLLTLFMLAALATTALVGCGTKEEKTEVTGESVDVVESEFDYDNDIAVISREDGSGTRGAFVELVGVEQKNDAGEKVDYTTVEATITNNTSVMMTTVANDEYAIGYISLGSLNDTVKAVKIDGVEASIENVANGTYTVNRPFNLAINGELNDAAQDFMNYILSAEGQAIIEEAGYIMIDDAAMTFETNGAEGKVVVAGSSSVTPVMEKLKEAYEEVNANVTIEINTSDSSTGVSSALEGTCDLGMASRALKDSEKEDGATEVTIAKDGIAVIVNNNNPMDDLTKETVKNIYVGDILTWSEI
;
A
#
# COMPACT_ATOMS: atom_id res chain seq x y z
N MET A 1 45.29 -23.95 20.04
CA MET A 1 45.55 -25.17 19.26
C MET A 1 44.60 -25.17 18.09
N LYS A 2 45.10 -24.82 16.92
CA LYS A 2 45.32 -25.58 15.69
C LYS A 2 44.07 -26.49 15.37
N LYS A 3 43.37 -26.35 14.24
CA LYS A 3 43.83 -26.59 12.88
C LYS A 3 42.93 -25.93 11.83
N LYS A 4 43.56 -25.34 10.83
CA LYS A 4 43.10 -25.02 9.49
C LYS A 4 42.83 -26.32 8.72
N LEU A 5 41.88 -26.34 7.81
CA LEU A 5 42.00 -27.17 6.60
C LEU A 5 41.41 -26.46 5.39
N LEU A 6 42.26 -26.31 4.45
CA LEU A 6 42.20 -25.80 3.07
C LEU A 6 42.05 -27.01 2.14
N THR A 7 41.25 -26.99 1.11
CA THR A 7 41.36 -27.83 -0.09
C THR A 7 40.55 -27.16 -1.22
N LEU A 8 41.13 -26.56 -2.16
CA LEU A 8 41.96 -26.83 -3.34
C LEU A 8 41.17 -27.40 -4.53
N PHE A 9 41.12 -26.59 -5.54
CA PHE A 9 41.05 -26.77 -6.99
C PHE A 9 40.89 -28.19 -7.58
N MET A 10 40.02 -28.31 -8.60
CA MET A 10 40.31 -29.14 -9.77
C MET A 10 39.86 -28.47 -11.08
N LEU A 11 40.85 -28.13 -11.85
CA LEU A 11 40.87 -27.78 -13.27
C LEU A 11 40.87 -29.09 -14.06
N ALA A 12 40.05 -29.20 -15.09
CA ALA A 12 40.21 -30.28 -16.08
C ALA A 12 40.27 -29.69 -17.48
N ALA A 13 41.37 -29.96 -18.12
CA ALA A 13 41.80 -29.42 -19.41
C ALA A 13 41.35 -30.31 -20.57
N LEU A 14 41.12 -29.63 -21.70
CA LEU A 14 41.18 -29.98 -23.11
C LEU A 14 41.57 -31.38 -23.54
N ALA A 15 40.85 -31.90 -24.55
CA ALA A 15 41.40 -32.77 -25.57
C ALA A 15 40.98 -32.25 -26.95
N THR A 16 41.97 -31.81 -27.71
CA THR A 16 41.94 -31.46 -29.14
C THR A 16 42.05 -32.73 -30.00
N THR A 17 41.19 -32.86 -31.02
CA THR A 17 41.52 -33.71 -32.17
C THR A 17 41.38 -32.88 -33.46
N ALA A 18 42.53 -32.71 -34.09
CA ALA A 18 42.64 -32.16 -35.45
C ALA A 18 42.34 -33.25 -36.49
N LEU A 19 41.57 -32.88 -37.51
CA LEU A 19 41.54 -33.56 -38.79
C LEU A 19 41.68 -32.56 -39.92
N VAL A 20 42.73 -32.76 -40.68
CA VAL A 20 43.13 -32.00 -41.86
C VAL A 20 42.25 -32.40 -43.04
N GLY A 21 41.75 -31.43 -43.79
CA GLY A 21 41.11 -31.61 -45.08
C GLY A 21 41.15 -30.34 -45.90
N CYS A 22 41.88 -30.39 -46.97
CA CYS A 22 42.27 -29.33 -47.91
C CYS A 22 41.11 -28.66 -48.64
N GLY A 23 41.23 -27.34 -48.84
CA GLY A 23 40.82 -26.73 -50.11
C GLY A 23 39.88 -25.54 -50.09
N THR A 24 40.43 -24.37 -50.46
CA THR A 24 39.86 -23.23 -51.15
C THR A 24 39.18 -22.10 -50.38
N LYS A 25 39.85 -20.95 -50.57
CA LYS A 25 39.40 -19.56 -50.55
C LYS A 25 38.82 -18.97 -49.27
N GLU A 26 39.63 -18.09 -48.71
CA GLU A 26 39.30 -17.06 -47.76
C GLU A 26 38.21 -16.10 -48.31
N GLU A 27 37.08 -16.08 -47.64
CA GLU A 27 36.18 -14.94 -47.66
C GLU A 27 36.05 -14.47 -46.22
N LYS A 28 36.69 -13.32 -45.92
CA LYS A 28 36.55 -12.62 -44.67
C LYS A 28 35.11 -12.12 -44.58
N THR A 29 34.27 -12.80 -43.83
CA THR A 29 33.02 -12.21 -43.39
C THR A 29 33.35 -11.45 -42.12
N GLU A 30 33.45 -10.13 -42.22
CA GLU A 30 33.36 -9.22 -41.07
C GLU A 30 31.97 -9.42 -40.48
N VAL A 31 31.91 -9.99 -39.28
CA VAL A 31 30.75 -9.92 -38.43
C VAL A 31 30.72 -8.49 -37.92
N THR A 32 30.05 -7.61 -38.65
CA THR A 32 29.60 -6.34 -38.07
C THR A 32 28.63 -6.68 -36.98
N GLY A 33 29.06 -6.50 -35.71
CA GLY A 33 28.15 -6.47 -34.57
C GLY A 33 27.16 -5.34 -34.80
N GLU A 34 25.97 -5.68 -35.25
CA GLU A 34 24.81 -4.80 -35.07
C GLU A 34 24.64 -4.64 -33.56
N SER A 35 25.02 -3.47 -33.07
CA SER A 35 24.48 -2.99 -31.81
C SER A 35 22.96 -2.94 -32.02
N VAL A 36 22.24 -3.80 -31.36
CA VAL A 36 20.81 -3.63 -31.16
C VAL A 36 20.68 -2.38 -30.30
N ASP A 37 20.48 -1.23 -30.96
CA ASP A 37 19.98 -0.07 -30.26
C ASP A 37 18.64 -0.51 -29.64
N VAL A 38 18.63 -0.69 -28.33
CA VAL A 38 17.39 -0.76 -27.57
C VAL A 38 16.78 0.63 -27.73
N VAL A 39 15.87 0.75 -28.69
CA VAL A 39 15.00 1.92 -28.77
C VAL A 39 14.15 1.83 -27.50
N GLU A 40 14.50 2.60 -26.46
CA GLU A 40 13.55 2.92 -25.40
C GLU A 40 12.32 3.48 -26.11
N SER A 41 11.20 2.76 -26.05
CA SER A 41 9.95 3.27 -26.59
C SER A 41 9.61 4.52 -25.80
N GLU A 42 9.59 5.67 -26.48
CA GLU A 42 9.14 6.92 -25.89
C GLU A 42 7.70 6.70 -25.38
N PHE A 43 7.37 7.17 -24.18
CA PHE A 43 6.03 7.06 -23.60
C PHE A 43 5.00 7.70 -24.54
N ASP A 44 4.01 6.94 -24.95
CA ASP A 44 2.99 7.40 -25.88
C ASP A 44 1.81 8.03 -25.12
N TYR A 45 1.76 9.35 -25.13
CA TYR A 45 0.72 10.13 -24.43
C TYR A 45 -0.69 9.95 -25.01
N ASP A 46 -0.83 9.45 -26.24
CA ASP A 46 -2.15 9.23 -26.87
C ASP A 46 -2.80 7.90 -26.44
N ASN A 47 -2.09 7.09 -25.64
CA ASN A 47 -2.69 5.89 -25.04
C ASN A 47 -3.69 6.25 -23.94
N ASP A 48 -4.71 5.39 -23.84
CA ASP A 48 -5.73 5.49 -22.81
C ASP A 48 -5.13 5.32 -21.41
N ILE A 49 -5.61 6.11 -20.45
CA ILE A 49 -5.27 5.98 -19.04
C ILE A 49 -5.95 4.73 -18.48
N ALA A 50 -5.17 3.76 -18.05
CA ALA A 50 -5.68 2.60 -17.32
C ALA A 50 -6.01 2.99 -15.87
N VAL A 51 -7.27 3.29 -15.60
CA VAL A 51 -7.74 3.67 -14.25
C VAL A 51 -7.87 2.43 -13.39
N ILE A 52 -7.11 2.38 -12.29
CA ILE A 52 -7.17 1.28 -11.32
C ILE A 52 -7.83 1.79 -10.03
N SER A 53 -8.86 1.10 -9.59
CA SER A 53 -9.59 1.43 -8.36
C SER A 53 -9.65 0.24 -7.41
N ARG A 54 -10.25 0.45 -6.25
CA ARG A 54 -10.41 -0.56 -5.20
C ARG A 54 -11.87 -1.02 -5.13
N GLU A 55 -12.06 -2.15 -4.48
CA GLU A 55 -13.37 -2.74 -4.17
C GLU A 55 -14.26 -1.82 -3.32
N ASP A 56 -15.57 -2.03 -3.35
CA ASP A 56 -16.56 -1.16 -2.68
C ASP A 56 -16.38 -1.08 -1.16
N GLY A 57 -15.96 -2.12 -0.50
CA GLY A 57 -15.70 -2.14 0.95
C GLY A 57 -14.42 -1.40 1.36
N SER A 58 -13.56 -1.04 0.40
CA SER A 58 -12.26 -0.41 0.68
C SER A 58 -12.39 0.96 1.33
N GLY A 59 -11.83 1.09 2.54
CA GLY A 59 -11.70 2.39 3.19
C GLY A 59 -10.77 3.35 2.44
N THR A 60 -9.77 2.82 1.70
CA THR A 60 -8.91 3.64 0.86
C THR A 60 -9.69 4.25 -0.30
N ARG A 61 -10.56 3.47 -0.97
CA ARG A 61 -11.44 4.00 -2.00
C ARG A 61 -12.38 5.05 -1.43
N GLY A 62 -13.08 4.74 -0.33
CA GLY A 62 -14.00 5.70 0.28
C GLY A 62 -13.34 7.04 0.63
N ALA A 63 -12.17 7.00 1.27
CA ALA A 63 -11.44 8.23 1.59
C ALA A 63 -10.91 8.92 0.32
N PHE A 64 -10.38 8.19 -0.65
CA PHE A 64 -9.85 8.76 -1.90
C PHE A 64 -10.94 9.49 -2.68
N VAL A 65 -12.06 8.83 -2.97
CA VAL A 65 -13.14 9.41 -3.79
C VAL A 65 -13.76 10.66 -3.15
N GLU A 66 -13.85 10.68 -1.81
CA GLU A 66 -14.31 11.85 -1.06
C GLU A 66 -13.28 12.99 -1.13
N LEU A 67 -12.00 12.72 -0.85
CA LEU A 67 -10.93 13.72 -0.74
C LEU A 67 -10.58 14.36 -2.08
N VAL A 68 -10.59 13.59 -3.19
CA VAL A 68 -10.33 14.14 -4.53
C VAL A 68 -11.59 14.64 -5.23
N GLY A 69 -12.79 14.37 -4.68
CA GLY A 69 -14.06 14.88 -5.19
C GLY A 69 -14.67 14.03 -6.32
N VAL A 70 -14.29 12.76 -6.43
CA VAL A 70 -14.94 11.76 -7.27
C VAL A 70 -16.32 11.40 -6.71
N GLU A 71 -16.43 11.34 -5.35
CA GLU A 71 -17.73 11.26 -4.68
C GLU A 71 -18.43 12.62 -4.73
N GLN A 72 -19.62 12.67 -5.28
CA GLN A 72 -20.40 13.89 -5.43
C GLN A 72 -21.84 13.66 -4.99
N LYS A 73 -22.56 14.74 -4.68
CA LYS A 73 -23.99 14.67 -4.38
C LYS A 73 -24.78 14.62 -5.68
N ASN A 74 -25.69 13.64 -5.78
CA ASN A 74 -26.68 13.58 -6.86
C ASN A 74 -27.82 14.62 -6.62
N ASP A 75 -28.78 14.69 -7.54
CA ASP A 75 -29.92 15.60 -7.45
C ASP A 75 -30.82 15.37 -6.22
N ALA A 76 -30.79 14.19 -5.63
CA ALA A 76 -31.44 13.86 -4.37
C ALA A 76 -30.66 14.25 -3.13
N GLY A 77 -29.42 14.75 -3.29
CA GLY A 77 -28.52 15.13 -2.21
C GLY A 77 -27.75 13.96 -1.60
N GLU A 78 -27.83 12.78 -2.20
CA GLU A 78 -27.12 11.58 -1.74
C GLU A 78 -25.70 11.57 -2.30
N LYS A 79 -24.73 11.14 -1.48
CA LYS A 79 -23.35 10.94 -1.91
C LYS A 79 -23.24 9.73 -2.82
N VAL A 80 -22.67 9.90 -4.00
CA VAL A 80 -22.48 8.85 -5.01
C VAL A 80 -21.03 8.87 -5.48
N ASP A 81 -20.40 7.70 -5.49
CA ASP A 81 -19.09 7.49 -6.08
C ASP A 81 -19.24 7.39 -7.62
N TYR A 82 -18.67 8.36 -8.32
CA TYR A 82 -18.71 8.46 -9.79
C TYR A 82 -17.44 7.86 -10.44
N THR A 83 -16.72 6.99 -9.74
CA THR A 83 -15.60 6.26 -10.37
C THR A 83 -16.07 5.61 -11.66
N THR A 84 -15.33 5.86 -12.76
CA THR A 84 -15.70 5.33 -14.08
C THR A 84 -15.92 3.82 -14.06
N VAL A 85 -16.88 3.36 -14.82
CA VAL A 85 -17.19 1.91 -14.94
C VAL A 85 -16.09 1.14 -15.68
N GLU A 86 -15.21 1.85 -16.40
CA GLU A 86 -14.08 1.28 -17.10
C GLU A 86 -12.88 1.00 -16.15
N ALA A 87 -12.96 1.45 -14.90
CA ALA A 87 -11.90 1.22 -13.94
C ALA A 87 -11.71 -0.28 -13.62
N THR A 88 -10.48 -0.74 -13.68
CA THR A 88 -10.10 -2.08 -13.18
C THR A 88 -10.16 -2.09 -11.65
N ILE A 89 -10.94 -3.01 -11.08
CA ILE A 89 -11.13 -3.11 -9.64
C ILE A 89 -10.17 -4.12 -9.02
N THR A 90 -9.41 -3.69 -8.03
CA THR A 90 -8.50 -4.52 -7.23
C THR A 90 -9.05 -4.69 -5.81
N ASN A 91 -8.69 -5.78 -5.15
CA ASN A 91 -9.25 -6.18 -3.84
C ASN A 91 -8.31 -5.98 -2.65
N ASN A 92 -7.11 -5.47 -2.86
CA ASN A 92 -6.17 -5.12 -1.79
C ASN A 92 -5.03 -4.22 -2.29
N THR A 93 -4.26 -3.66 -1.34
CA THR A 93 -3.15 -2.73 -1.61
C THR A 93 -2.05 -3.35 -2.49
N SER A 94 -1.65 -4.60 -2.24
CA SER A 94 -0.57 -5.26 -2.99
C SER A 94 -0.96 -5.54 -4.44
N VAL A 95 -2.22 -5.92 -4.69
CA VAL A 95 -2.73 -6.11 -6.06
C VAL A 95 -2.79 -4.78 -6.80
N MET A 96 -3.22 -3.68 -6.15
CA MET A 96 -3.20 -2.34 -6.73
C MET A 96 -1.78 -1.98 -7.20
N MET A 97 -0.78 -2.10 -6.32
CA MET A 97 0.62 -1.80 -6.64
C MET A 97 1.15 -2.66 -7.79
N THR A 98 0.89 -3.98 -7.75
CA THR A 98 1.31 -4.89 -8.81
C THR A 98 0.66 -4.56 -10.15
N THR A 99 -0.62 -4.17 -10.15
CA THR A 99 -1.33 -3.79 -11.37
C THR A 99 -0.72 -2.55 -11.99
N VAL A 100 -0.49 -1.49 -11.19
CA VAL A 100 0.13 -0.24 -11.67
C VAL A 100 1.58 -0.48 -12.11
N ALA A 101 2.35 -1.30 -11.39
CA ALA A 101 3.74 -1.62 -11.75
C ALA A 101 3.88 -2.36 -13.10
N ASN A 102 2.85 -3.06 -13.54
CA ASN A 102 2.87 -3.84 -14.80
C ASN A 102 2.20 -3.14 -16.00
N ASP A 103 1.69 -1.93 -15.83
CA ASP A 103 1.05 -1.15 -16.90
C ASP A 103 1.55 0.30 -16.85
N GLU A 104 2.31 0.71 -17.88
CA GLU A 104 2.93 2.03 -17.94
C GLU A 104 1.93 3.18 -18.05
N TYR A 105 0.69 2.89 -18.47
CA TYR A 105 -0.39 3.87 -18.60
C TYR A 105 -1.33 3.87 -17.40
N ALA A 106 -1.07 3.03 -16.40
CA ALA A 106 -1.93 2.91 -15.23
C ALA A 106 -1.76 4.07 -14.24
N ILE A 107 -2.89 4.45 -13.64
CA ILE A 107 -2.99 5.32 -12.46
C ILE A 107 -3.75 4.59 -11.36
N GLY A 108 -3.27 4.67 -10.13
CA GLY A 108 -3.87 4.06 -8.96
C GLY A 108 -3.68 4.90 -7.71
N TYR A 109 -4.07 4.37 -6.56
CA TYR A 109 -3.88 5.03 -5.27
C TYR A 109 -3.69 3.99 -4.15
N ILE A 110 -2.78 4.32 -3.24
CA ILE A 110 -2.44 3.44 -2.09
C ILE A 110 -2.22 4.26 -0.81
N SER A 111 -2.16 3.55 0.32
CA SER A 111 -1.60 4.08 1.56
C SER A 111 -0.15 4.52 1.36
N LEU A 112 0.22 5.70 1.84
CA LEU A 112 1.59 6.23 1.76
C LEU A 112 2.59 5.31 2.47
N GLY A 113 2.23 4.74 3.62
CA GLY A 113 3.09 3.78 4.33
C GLY A 113 3.31 2.44 3.60
N SER A 114 2.56 2.18 2.51
CA SER A 114 2.77 1.02 1.64
C SER A 114 3.62 1.34 0.41
N LEU A 115 3.94 2.62 0.16
CA LEU A 115 4.69 3.04 -1.01
C LEU A 115 6.11 2.45 -0.99
N ASN A 116 6.54 1.93 -2.14
CA ASN A 116 7.89 1.43 -2.35
C ASN A 116 8.36 1.72 -3.80
N ASP A 117 9.54 1.29 -4.14
CA ASP A 117 10.21 1.55 -5.43
C ASP A 117 9.63 0.82 -6.65
N THR A 118 8.60 0.00 -6.48
CA THR A 118 7.93 -0.68 -7.60
C THR A 118 6.97 0.22 -8.38
N VAL A 119 6.54 1.33 -7.79
CA VAL A 119 5.67 2.34 -8.39
C VAL A 119 6.14 3.74 -8.04
N LYS A 120 5.70 4.74 -8.78
CA LYS A 120 6.02 6.15 -8.56
C LYS A 120 4.81 6.88 -7.99
N ALA A 121 4.98 7.60 -6.87
CA ALA A 121 3.98 8.54 -6.40
C ALA A 121 4.11 9.86 -7.17
N VAL A 122 2.98 10.39 -7.66
CA VAL A 122 2.92 11.73 -8.24
C VAL A 122 2.59 12.77 -7.16
N LYS A 123 3.07 13.99 -7.34
CA LYS A 123 2.66 15.12 -6.50
C LYS A 123 1.20 15.45 -6.78
N ILE A 124 0.53 16.01 -5.77
CA ILE A 124 -0.82 16.55 -5.93
C ILE A 124 -0.79 18.06 -5.63
N ASP A 125 -1.19 18.86 -6.61
CA ASP A 125 -1.15 20.33 -6.54
C ASP A 125 0.26 20.86 -6.18
N GLY A 126 1.32 20.24 -6.71
CA GLY A 126 2.72 20.55 -6.47
C GLY A 126 3.27 20.03 -5.13
N VAL A 127 2.47 19.33 -4.31
CA VAL A 127 2.86 18.81 -3.00
C VAL A 127 3.14 17.31 -3.06
N GLU A 128 4.31 16.90 -2.59
CA GLU A 128 4.70 15.50 -2.50
C GLU A 128 3.91 14.77 -1.41
N ALA A 129 3.49 13.53 -1.72
CA ALA A 129 2.95 12.61 -0.73
C ALA A 129 4.08 12.14 0.19
N SER A 130 4.30 12.82 1.30
CA SER A 130 5.31 12.50 2.30
C SER A 130 4.74 12.59 3.71
N ILE A 131 5.37 11.88 4.66
CA ILE A 131 4.99 11.90 6.08
C ILE A 131 4.97 13.35 6.60
N GLU A 132 6.03 14.11 6.28
CA GLU A 132 6.16 15.52 6.69
C GLU A 132 5.01 16.38 6.17
N ASN A 133 4.67 16.25 4.88
CA ASN A 133 3.62 17.04 4.24
C ASN A 133 2.21 16.64 4.72
N VAL A 134 2.00 15.39 5.08
CA VAL A 134 0.75 14.93 5.72
C VAL A 134 0.67 15.47 7.15
N ALA A 135 1.76 15.38 7.92
CA ALA A 135 1.80 15.82 9.32
C ALA A 135 1.58 17.33 9.46
N ASN A 136 2.20 18.14 8.59
CA ASN A 136 2.06 19.60 8.61
C ASN A 136 0.79 20.11 7.88
N GLY A 137 0.00 19.20 7.26
CA GLY A 137 -1.27 19.51 6.61
C GLY A 137 -1.15 20.12 5.21
N THR A 138 0.05 20.19 4.59
CA THR A 138 0.22 20.69 3.22
C THR A 138 -0.25 19.66 2.20
N TYR A 139 -0.06 18.35 2.45
CA TYR A 139 -0.64 17.28 1.66
C TYR A 139 -2.03 16.92 2.19
N THR A 140 -3.07 17.23 1.42
CA THR A 140 -4.46 17.18 1.90
C THR A 140 -5.16 15.83 1.66
N VAL A 141 -4.56 14.94 0.85
CA VAL A 141 -5.13 13.62 0.57
C VAL A 141 -4.67 12.64 1.65
N ASN A 142 -5.29 12.72 2.83
CA ASN A 142 -4.95 11.93 4.00
C ASN A 142 -6.20 11.52 4.80
N ARG A 143 -6.06 10.53 5.66
CA ARG A 143 -7.15 9.89 6.40
C ARG A 143 -6.69 9.34 7.74
N PRO A 144 -7.61 9.06 8.68
CA PRO A 144 -7.29 8.29 9.87
C PRO A 144 -7.16 6.80 9.55
N PHE A 145 -6.32 6.11 10.31
CA PHE A 145 -6.41 4.68 10.54
C PHE A 145 -7.09 4.45 11.88
N ASN A 146 -8.15 3.69 11.85
CA ASN A 146 -9.02 3.44 12.99
C ASN A 146 -9.16 1.96 13.30
N LEU A 147 -9.39 1.67 14.57
CA LEU A 147 -9.93 0.39 15.02
C LEU A 147 -11.39 0.58 15.44
N ALA A 148 -12.23 -0.33 14.97
CA ALA A 148 -13.61 -0.45 15.40
C ALA A 148 -13.70 -1.50 16.52
N ILE A 149 -14.38 -1.16 17.60
CA ILE A 149 -14.64 -2.04 18.74
C ILE A 149 -16.13 -2.08 18.99
N ASN A 150 -16.64 -3.24 19.44
CA ASN A 150 -18.05 -3.37 19.85
C ASN A 150 -18.12 -3.80 21.32
N GLY A 151 -18.58 -2.87 22.16
CA GLY A 151 -18.67 -3.11 23.61
C GLY A 151 -17.31 -3.11 24.33
N GLU A 152 -17.19 -3.95 25.36
CA GLU A 152 -15.97 -4.07 26.16
C GLU A 152 -15.02 -5.09 25.55
N LEU A 153 -13.74 -4.75 25.44
CA LEU A 153 -12.68 -5.65 25.00
C LEU A 153 -12.39 -6.69 26.12
N ASN A 154 -12.00 -7.89 25.72
CA ASN A 154 -11.37 -8.81 26.65
C ASN A 154 -9.99 -8.30 27.09
N ASP A 155 -9.43 -8.85 28.20
CA ASP A 155 -8.19 -8.36 28.79
C ASP A 155 -7.01 -8.37 27.81
N ALA A 156 -6.91 -9.38 26.94
CA ALA A 156 -5.83 -9.49 25.96
C ALA A 156 -5.96 -8.42 24.84
N ALA A 157 -7.18 -8.22 24.32
CA ALA A 157 -7.44 -7.21 23.31
C ALA A 157 -7.26 -5.79 23.86
N GLN A 158 -7.64 -5.56 25.12
CA GLN A 158 -7.42 -4.28 25.79
C GLN A 158 -5.92 -4.01 26.00
N ASP A 159 -5.15 -5.02 26.41
CA ASP A 159 -3.69 -4.90 26.60
C ASP A 159 -3.00 -4.56 25.27
N PHE A 160 -3.36 -5.25 24.19
CA PHE A 160 -2.84 -4.95 22.84
C PHE A 160 -3.26 -3.56 22.37
N MET A 161 -4.50 -3.14 22.58
CA MET A 161 -4.95 -1.77 22.28
C MET A 161 -4.13 -0.73 23.05
N ASN A 162 -3.89 -0.95 24.32
CA ASN A 162 -3.06 -0.06 25.15
C ASN A 162 -1.63 0.02 24.62
N TYR A 163 -1.07 -1.12 24.14
CA TYR A 163 0.23 -1.13 23.47
C TYR A 163 0.26 -0.28 22.20
N ILE A 164 -0.74 -0.46 21.31
CA ILE A 164 -0.85 0.34 20.07
C ILE A 164 -0.84 1.85 20.38
N LEU A 165 -1.53 2.26 21.44
CA LEU A 165 -1.68 3.67 21.83
C LEU A 165 -0.53 4.17 22.72
N SER A 166 0.40 3.31 23.13
CA SER A 166 1.55 3.68 23.96
C SER A 166 2.66 4.38 23.18
N ALA A 167 3.64 4.92 23.89
CA ALA A 167 4.83 5.52 23.28
C ALA A 167 5.59 4.53 22.38
N GLU A 168 5.68 3.26 22.79
CA GLU A 168 6.33 2.19 22.02
C GLU A 168 5.54 1.87 20.74
N GLY A 169 4.21 1.72 20.84
CA GLY A 169 3.34 1.47 19.70
C GLY A 169 3.33 2.64 18.70
N GLN A 170 3.27 3.88 19.21
CA GLN A 170 3.30 5.08 18.38
C GLN A 170 4.66 5.28 17.69
N ALA A 171 5.78 4.91 18.32
CA ALA A 171 7.10 4.91 17.68
C ALA A 171 7.18 3.89 16.51
N ILE A 172 6.57 2.71 16.66
CA ILE A 172 6.47 1.72 15.57
C ILE A 172 5.64 2.26 14.41
N ILE A 173 4.55 2.97 14.69
CA ILE A 173 3.70 3.61 13.70
C ILE A 173 4.50 4.65 12.89
N GLU A 174 5.30 5.49 13.56
CA GLU A 174 6.17 6.47 12.91
C GLU A 174 7.26 5.80 12.07
N GLU A 175 7.96 4.80 12.62
CA GLU A 175 8.99 4.03 11.90
C GLU A 175 8.42 3.28 10.69
N ALA A 176 7.15 2.89 10.75
CA ALA A 176 6.44 2.24 9.65
C ALA A 176 6.01 3.21 8.54
N GLY A 177 6.26 4.52 8.68
CA GLY A 177 5.94 5.52 7.66
C GLY A 177 4.54 6.13 7.78
N TYR A 178 3.94 6.06 8.96
CA TYR A 178 2.66 6.69 9.26
C TYR A 178 2.84 7.85 10.25
N ILE A 179 1.80 8.62 10.47
CA ILE A 179 1.82 9.75 11.40
C ILE A 179 1.20 9.30 12.73
N MET A 180 1.98 9.39 13.81
CA MET A 180 1.48 9.13 15.16
C MET A 180 0.37 10.12 15.54
N ILE A 181 -0.52 9.70 16.44
CA ILE A 181 -1.65 10.52 16.91
C ILE A 181 -1.35 11.25 18.21
N ASP A 182 -0.36 10.79 18.98
CA ASP A 182 0.02 11.35 20.27
C ASP A 182 1.54 11.22 20.45
N ASP A 183 2.24 12.35 20.45
CA ASP A 183 3.69 12.46 20.70
C ASP A 183 4.03 12.45 22.20
N ALA A 184 3.02 12.54 23.07
CA ALA A 184 3.14 12.50 24.53
C ALA A 184 2.57 11.21 25.14
N ALA A 185 2.36 10.16 24.32
CA ALA A 185 1.85 8.89 24.79
C ALA A 185 2.68 8.30 25.93
N MET A 186 2.03 7.64 26.87
CA MET A 186 2.70 7.01 28.01
C MET A 186 3.39 5.71 27.61
N THR A 187 4.47 5.37 28.34
CA THR A 187 5.13 4.07 28.23
C THR A 187 4.15 2.94 28.51
N PHE A 188 4.27 1.86 27.74
CA PHE A 188 3.43 0.69 27.92
C PHE A 188 3.78 -0.09 29.19
N GLU A 189 2.74 -0.47 29.92
CA GLU A 189 2.82 -1.44 31.01
C GLU A 189 1.77 -2.53 30.74
N THR A 190 2.24 -3.77 30.54
CA THR A 190 1.31 -4.89 30.31
C THR A 190 0.47 -5.19 31.57
N ASN A 191 -0.78 -5.54 31.35
CA ASN A 191 -1.66 -6.03 32.43
C ASN A 191 -1.45 -7.53 32.74
N GLY A 192 -0.53 -8.21 32.00
CA GLY A 192 -0.26 -9.64 32.16
C GLY A 192 -1.33 -10.54 31.56
N ALA A 193 -2.13 -10.02 30.63
CA ALA A 193 -3.16 -10.80 29.94
C ALA A 193 -2.59 -12.00 29.20
N GLU A 194 -3.43 -13.00 28.98
CA GLU A 194 -3.15 -14.21 28.21
C GLU A 194 -4.32 -14.51 27.29
N GLY A 195 -4.03 -15.19 26.16
CA GLY A 195 -5.06 -15.63 25.24
C GLY A 195 -4.81 -15.23 23.79
N LYS A 196 -5.89 -15.07 23.02
CA LYS A 196 -5.86 -14.75 21.61
C LYS A 196 -6.63 -13.46 21.34
N VAL A 197 -6.10 -12.64 20.48
CA VAL A 197 -6.77 -11.45 19.90
C VAL A 197 -6.93 -11.66 18.41
N VAL A 198 -8.13 -11.46 17.91
CA VAL A 198 -8.43 -11.50 16.46
C VAL A 198 -8.59 -10.08 15.95
N VAL A 199 -7.77 -9.72 14.99
CA VAL A 199 -7.81 -8.43 14.29
C VAL A 199 -8.23 -8.69 12.86
N ALA A 200 -9.20 -7.96 12.32
CA ALA A 200 -9.68 -8.18 10.95
C ALA A 200 -9.90 -6.86 10.20
N GLY A 201 -9.73 -6.86 8.88
CA GLY A 201 -10.14 -5.72 8.05
C GLY A 201 -9.07 -5.17 7.14
N SER A 202 -8.99 -3.87 7.04
CA SER A 202 -8.28 -3.08 6.03
C SER A 202 -6.88 -3.55 5.66
N SER A 203 -6.69 -3.92 4.39
CA SER A 203 -5.39 -4.26 3.81
C SER A 203 -4.37 -3.10 3.83
N SER A 204 -4.81 -1.85 4.00
CA SER A 204 -3.92 -0.70 4.14
C SER A 204 -3.40 -0.54 5.57
N VAL A 205 -4.15 -1.02 6.58
CA VAL A 205 -3.75 -1.00 7.99
C VAL A 205 -2.89 -2.22 8.33
N THR A 206 -3.09 -3.34 7.63
CA THR A 206 -2.39 -4.60 7.89
C THR A 206 -0.86 -4.46 8.03
N PRO A 207 -0.12 -3.73 7.16
CA PRO A 207 1.33 -3.66 7.28
C PRO A 207 1.84 -3.08 8.60
N VAL A 208 1.19 -2.05 9.13
CA VAL A 208 1.56 -1.50 10.44
C VAL A 208 1.07 -2.39 11.58
N MET A 209 -0.09 -3.02 11.42
CA MET A 209 -0.64 -3.92 12.43
C MET A 209 0.24 -5.16 12.63
N GLU A 210 0.85 -5.70 11.57
CA GLU A 210 1.81 -6.80 11.66
C GLU A 210 3.06 -6.41 12.46
N LYS A 211 3.59 -5.19 12.25
CA LYS A 211 4.73 -4.70 13.04
C LYS A 211 4.38 -4.49 14.51
N LEU A 212 3.20 -3.93 14.78
CA LEU A 212 2.69 -3.76 16.15
C LEU A 212 2.49 -5.11 16.85
N LYS A 213 1.95 -6.10 16.15
CA LYS A 213 1.81 -7.47 16.63
C LYS A 213 3.17 -8.08 16.98
N GLU A 214 4.13 -8.06 16.03
CA GLU A 214 5.45 -8.65 16.24
C GLU A 214 6.12 -8.07 17.50
N ALA A 215 6.12 -6.76 17.64
CA ALA A 215 6.72 -6.11 18.80
C ALA A 215 5.94 -6.35 20.11
N TYR A 216 4.61 -6.40 20.05
CA TYR A 216 3.80 -6.68 21.24
C TYR A 216 3.98 -8.13 21.73
N GLU A 217 4.04 -9.12 20.82
CA GLU A 217 4.25 -10.53 21.17
C GLU A 217 5.66 -10.77 21.79
N GLU A 218 6.64 -9.88 21.53
CA GLU A 218 7.92 -9.88 22.27
C GLU A 218 7.78 -9.39 23.72
N VAL A 219 6.87 -8.46 23.98
CA VAL A 219 6.61 -7.89 25.31
C VAL A 219 5.69 -8.78 26.13
N ASN A 220 4.68 -9.38 25.49
CA ASN A 220 3.73 -10.28 26.14
C ASN A 220 3.54 -11.58 25.32
N ALA A 221 4.41 -12.56 25.52
CA ALA A 221 4.39 -13.85 24.83
C ALA A 221 3.21 -14.77 25.21
N ASN A 222 2.36 -14.36 26.18
CA ASN A 222 1.18 -15.13 26.57
C ASN A 222 -0.05 -14.80 25.71
N VAL A 223 0.04 -13.74 24.88
CA VAL A 223 -1.02 -13.34 23.95
C VAL A 223 -0.58 -13.70 22.53
N THR A 224 -1.51 -14.21 21.73
CA THR A 224 -1.31 -14.46 20.31
C THR A 224 -2.24 -13.57 19.51
N ILE A 225 -1.70 -12.79 18.57
CA ILE A 225 -2.48 -11.92 17.68
C ILE A 225 -2.69 -12.63 16.34
N GLU A 226 -3.95 -12.78 15.90
CA GLU A 226 -4.30 -13.26 14.57
C GLU A 226 -4.82 -12.10 13.73
N ILE A 227 -4.24 -11.86 12.54
CA ILE A 227 -4.63 -10.80 11.63
C ILE A 227 -5.27 -11.40 10.38
N ASN A 228 -6.52 -11.00 10.10
CA ASN A 228 -7.31 -11.44 8.95
C ASN A 228 -7.52 -10.25 8.01
N THR A 229 -6.70 -10.17 6.96
CA THR A 229 -6.74 -9.06 6.00
C THR A 229 -7.96 -9.14 5.08
N SER A 230 -8.70 -8.04 4.98
CA SER A 230 -9.83 -7.85 4.07
C SER A 230 -9.96 -6.35 3.69
N ASP A 231 -11.17 -5.83 3.62
CA ASP A 231 -11.47 -4.41 3.48
C ASP A 231 -11.99 -3.80 4.79
N SER A 232 -12.13 -2.46 4.81
CA SER A 232 -12.55 -1.74 6.02
C SER A 232 -13.98 -2.03 6.44
N SER A 233 -14.90 -2.17 5.48
CA SER A 233 -16.31 -2.45 5.82
C SER A 233 -16.47 -3.84 6.41
N THR A 234 -15.76 -4.83 5.86
CA THR A 234 -15.69 -6.19 6.42
C THR A 234 -15.07 -6.19 7.82
N GLY A 235 -14.00 -5.41 8.05
CA GLY A 235 -13.39 -5.28 9.38
C GLY A 235 -14.34 -4.71 10.43
N VAL A 236 -15.04 -3.63 10.10
CA VAL A 236 -16.04 -3.02 11.01
C VAL A 236 -17.21 -3.96 11.27
N SER A 237 -17.75 -4.61 10.23
CA SER A 237 -18.84 -5.59 10.39
C SER A 237 -18.40 -6.76 11.26
N SER A 238 -17.17 -7.26 11.10
CA SER A 238 -16.62 -8.34 11.90
C SER A 238 -16.54 -7.98 13.39
N ALA A 239 -16.17 -6.73 13.71
CA ALA A 239 -16.18 -6.24 15.09
C ALA A 239 -17.60 -6.13 15.65
N LEU A 240 -18.55 -5.57 14.87
CA LEU A 240 -19.95 -5.47 15.27
C LEU A 240 -20.61 -6.84 15.49
N GLU A 241 -20.25 -7.85 14.70
CA GLU A 241 -20.72 -9.23 14.82
C GLU A 241 -19.99 -10.04 15.90
N GLY A 242 -18.91 -9.49 16.49
CA GLY A 242 -18.10 -10.16 17.49
C GLY A 242 -17.27 -11.32 16.92
N THR A 243 -17.00 -11.35 15.62
CA THR A 243 -16.14 -12.33 14.95
C THR A 243 -14.66 -11.94 14.98
N CYS A 244 -14.34 -10.67 15.30
CA CYS A 244 -13.02 -10.21 15.69
C CYS A 244 -13.13 -9.29 16.91
N ASP A 245 -12.00 -9.08 17.61
CA ASP A 245 -11.92 -8.18 18.76
C ASP A 245 -11.69 -6.72 18.27
N LEU A 246 -10.88 -6.55 17.21
CA LEU A 246 -10.49 -5.26 16.66
C LEU A 246 -10.70 -5.23 15.15
N GLY A 247 -11.58 -4.36 14.66
CA GLY A 247 -11.88 -4.19 13.26
C GLY A 247 -11.04 -3.05 12.64
N MET A 248 -10.13 -3.34 11.71
CA MET A 248 -9.29 -2.34 11.05
C MET A 248 -10.04 -1.55 9.98
N ALA A 249 -10.01 -0.23 10.06
CA ALA A 249 -10.56 0.67 9.06
C ALA A 249 -9.57 1.76 8.65
N SER A 250 -9.40 1.96 7.33
CA SER A 250 -8.55 3.02 6.77
C SER A 250 -9.37 4.23 6.30
N ARG A 251 -10.36 4.59 7.08
CA ARG A 251 -11.27 5.72 6.99
C ARG A 251 -11.93 5.98 8.34
N ALA A 252 -12.59 7.10 8.48
CA ALA A 252 -13.54 7.29 9.59
C ALA A 252 -14.65 6.24 9.52
N LEU A 253 -15.18 5.84 10.67
CA LEU A 253 -16.36 4.99 10.71
C LEU A 253 -17.57 5.78 10.24
N LYS A 254 -18.46 5.11 9.48
CA LYS A 254 -19.72 5.70 9.02
C LYS A 254 -20.64 5.95 10.22
N ASP A 255 -21.54 6.93 10.09
CA ASP A 255 -22.54 7.22 11.14
C ASP A 255 -23.39 5.98 11.43
N SER A 256 -23.80 5.23 10.39
CA SER A 256 -24.53 3.98 10.56
C SER A 256 -23.75 2.92 11.35
N GLU A 257 -22.44 2.79 11.13
CA GLU A 257 -21.61 1.84 11.88
C GLU A 257 -21.50 2.22 13.37
N LYS A 258 -21.45 3.52 13.65
CA LYS A 258 -21.47 4.06 15.03
C LYS A 258 -22.87 3.90 15.69
N GLU A 259 -23.94 4.10 14.93
CA GLU A 259 -25.32 3.87 15.38
C GLU A 259 -25.57 2.38 15.69
N ASP A 260 -24.92 1.47 14.93
CA ASP A 260 -24.94 0.02 15.15
C ASP A 260 -24.09 -0.41 16.36
N GLY A 261 -23.35 0.49 17.01
CA GLY A 261 -22.62 0.26 18.26
C GLY A 261 -21.10 0.24 18.13
N ALA A 262 -20.54 0.47 16.93
CA ALA A 262 -19.09 0.53 16.78
C ALA A 262 -18.50 1.78 17.46
N THR A 263 -17.51 1.55 18.33
CA THR A 263 -16.67 2.61 18.89
C THR A 263 -15.42 2.76 18.02
N GLU A 264 -15.11 4.00 17.65
CA GLU A 264 -13.96 4.35 16.82
C GLU A 264 -12.76 4.73 17.68
N VAL A 265 -11.62 4.06 17.43
CA VAL A 265 -10.34 4.40 18.07
C VAL A 265 -9.33 4.71 16.96
N THR A 266 -8.92 5.96 16.86
CA THR A 266 -7.86 6.36 15.91
C THR A 266 -6.51 5.90 16.44
N ILE A 267 -5.71 5.24 15.58
CA ILE A 267 -4.37 4.74 15.93
C ILE A 267 -3.25 5.45 15.18
N ALA A 268 -3.54 5.99 14.00
CA ALA A 268 -2.58 6.69 13.15
C ALA A 268 -3.29 7.61 12.16
N LYS A 269 -2.51 8.49 11.48
CA LYS A 269 -2.93 9.12 10.23
C LYS A 269 -2.07 8.60 9.09
N ASP A 270 -2.65 8.51 7.90
CA ASP A 270 -2.02 7.99 6.69
C ASP A 270 -2.31 8.90 5.50
N GLY A 271 -1.30 9.15 4.68
CA GLY A 271 -1.48 9.77 3.37
C GLY A 271 -2.01 8.77 2.35
N ILE A 272 -2.77 9.23 1.37
CA ILE A 272 -3.11 8.44 0.19
C ILE A 272 -2.27 8.95 -0.97
N ALA A 273 -1.29 8.17 -1.40
CA ALA A 273 -0.46 8.49 -2.55
C ALA A 273 -1.18 8.09 -3.84
N VAL A 274 -1.28 9.01 -4.80
CA VAL A 274 -1.62 8.69 -6.18
C VAL A 274 -0.37 8.14 -6.85
N ILE A 275 -0.48 6.98 -7.46
CA ILE A 275 0.65 6.24 -8.02
C ILE A 275 0.48 5.99 -9.51
N VAL A 276 1.60 5.99 -10.21
CA VAL A 276 1.74 5.59 -11.60
C VAL A 276 2.88 4.60 -11.76
N ASN A 277 3.00 3.99 -12.93
CA ASN A 277 4.15 3.16 -13.26
C ASN A 277 5.45 3.98 -13.25
N ASN A 278 6.58 3.36 -12.93
CA ASN A 278 7.89 4.04 -12.91
C ASN A 278 8.31 4.62 -14.28
N ASN A 279 7.82 4.06 -15.39
CA ASN A 279 8.08 4.56 -16.74
C ASN A 279 7.13 5.70 -17.14
N ASN A 280 6.06 5.95 -16.40
CA ASN A 280 5.16 7.06 -16.66
C ASN A 280 5.87 8.39 -16.37
N PRO A 281 5.92 9.36 -17.29
CA PRO A 281 6.66 10.61 -17.11
C PRO A 281 5.98 11.64 -16.21
N MET A 282 4.73 11.41 -15.81
CA MET A 282 3.98 12.36 -14.96
C MET A 282 4.58 12.42 -13.55
N ASP A 283 4.91 13.63 -13.09
CA ASP A 283 5.47 13.90 -11.76
C ASP A 283 4.53 14.71 -10.87
N ASP A 284 3.56 15.41 -11.44
CA ASP A 284 2.61 16.25 -10.72
C ASP A 284 1.26 16.26 -11.42
N LEU A 285 0.18 16.11 -10.67
CA LEU A 285 -1.19 16.22 -11.15
C LEU A 285 -1.96 17.14 -10.20
N THR A 286 -2.89 17.93 -10.75
CA THR A 286 -3.82 18.64 -9.87
C THR A 286 -4.87 17.67 -9.32
N LYS A 287 -5.40 17.98 -8.16
CA LYS A 287 -6.50 17.21 -7.58
C LYS A 287 -7.72 17.15 -8.53
N GLU A 288 -7.96 18.23 -9.28
CA GLU A 288 -9.01 18.27 -10.30
C GLU A 288 -8.72 17.34 -11.49
N THR A 289 -7.47 17.29 -11.95
CA THR A 289 -7.04 16.35 -13.01
C THR A 289 -7.26 14.90 -12.57
N VAL A 290 -6.82 14.55 -11.35
CA VAL A 290 -7.04 13.21 -10.78
C VAL A 290 -8.53 12.89 -10.72
N LYS A 291 -9.37 13.81 -10.24
CA LYS A 291 -10.82 13.65 -10.24
C LYS A 291 -11.33 13.36 -11.66
N ASN A 292 -10.96 14.19 -12.65
CA ASN A 292 -11.46 14.08 -14.02
C ASN A 292 -11.03 12.76 -14.69
N ILE A 293 -9.84 12.25 -14.38
CA ILE A 293 -9.41 10.90 -14.79
C ILE A 293 -10.35 9.84 -14.19
N TYR A 294 -10.58 9.90 -12.87
CA TYR A 294 -11.36 8.88 -12.18
C TYR A 294 -12.86 8.90 -12.48
N VAL A 295 -13.41 10.04 -12.92
CA VAL A 295 -14.82 10.10 -13.39
C VAL A 295 -14.95 9.80 -14.90
N GLY A 296 -13.81 9.68 -15.63
CA GLY A 296 -13.79 9.37 -17.06
C GLY A 296 -13.99 10.59 -17.96
N ASP A 297 -13.71 11.79 -17.49
CA ASP A 297 -13.74 13.05 -18.28
C ASP A 297 -12.40 13.28 -19.02
N ILE A 298 -11.28 12.71 -18.52
CA ILE A 298 -9.97 12.64 -19.15
C ILE A 298 -9.65 11.17 -19.42
N LEU A 299 -9.40 10.83 -20.68
CA LEU A 299 -9.21 9.46 -21.12
C LEU A 299 -7.77 9.12 -21.52
N THR A 300 -7.00 10.10 -21.98
CA THR A 300 -5.61 9.91 -22.44
C THR A 300 -4.65 10.82 -21.69
N TRP A 301 -3.37 10.41 -21.66
CA TRP A 301 -2.32 11.21 -21.04
C TRP A 301 -2.00 12.51 -21.80
N SER A 302 -2.37 12.60 -23.09
CA SER A 302 -2.19 13.81 -23.93
C SER A 302 -3.21 14.92 -23.62
N GLU A 303 -4.24 14.63 -22.83
CA GLU A 303 -5.26 15.62 -22.41
C GLU A 303 -4.86 16.40 -21.15
N ILE A 304 -3.69 16.10 -20.56
CA ILE A 304 -3.21 16.67 -19.28
C ILE A 304 -2.17 17.77 -19.48
#